data_d5caee6611e1017bfb5142196674b428
#
_entry.id   d5caee6611e1017bfb5142196674b428
#
_cell.length_a   1.000
_cell.length_b   1.000
_cell.length_c   1.000
_cell.angle_alpha   90.00
_cell.angle_beta   90.00
_cell.angle_gamma   90.00
#
_symmetry.space_group_name_H-M   'P 1'
#
loop_
_entity.id
_entity.type
_entity.pdbx_description
1 polymer ?
#
loop_
_entity_poly.entity_id
_entity_poly.type
_entity_poly.pdbx_seq_one_letter_code
_entity_poly.pdbx_strand_id
1 'polypeptide(L)'
;IALVKGDIGGTAGEDGPVLVRMHALNVLDDVFGDASSGKAGELRRAMEMIADEGRGVLVLIREPHRAALSERIKSRLAAEKSNGGQKPAPQTGAKMGAKSGQLRDYGVGAQILLDLGVKEMILLSNTQHTIIGLEGYGLCVVEQRPITSPKPEKDS
;
A
#
# COMPACT_ATOMS: atom_id res chain seq x y z
N ILE A 1 1.58 11.90 -1.32
CA ILE A 1 1.65 12.11 -2.76
C ILE A 1 0.57 11.25 -3.40
N ALA A 2 -0.21 11.84 -4.31
CA ALA A 2 -1.14 11.06 -5.13
C ALA A 2 -0.66 11.05 -6.59
N LEU A 3 -0.66 9.88 -7.20
CA LEU A 3 -0.48 9.68 -8.63
C LEU A 3 -1.86 9.33 -9.19
N VAL A 4 -2.32 10.13 -10.14
CA VAL A 4 -3.65 9.99 -10.74
C VAL A 4 -3.52 9.59 -12.20
N LYS A 5 -4.29 8.59 -12.60
CA LYS A 5 -4.43 8.13 -13.98
C LYS A 5 -5.87 8.34 -14.43
N GLY A 6 -6.04 8.94 -15.58
CA GLY A 6 -7.36 9.20 -16.17
C GLY A 6 -8.18 10.26 -15.41
N ASP A 7 -9.42 10.43 -15.81
CA ASP A 7 -10.36 11.32 -15.14
C ASP A 7 -11.03 10.59 -13.96
N ILE A 8 -10.85 11.14 -12.76
CA ILE A 8 -11.42 10.58 -11.52
C ILE A 8 -12.47 11.50 -10.89
N GLY A 9 -12.65 12.71 -11.44
CA GLY A 9 -13.53 13.75 -10.93
C GLY A 9 -14.94 13.77 -11.54
N GLY A 10 -15.32 12.73 -12.28
CA GLY A 10 -16.66 12.58 -12.85
C GLY A 10 -17.75 12.66 -11.80
N THR A 11 -18.93 13.16 -12.19
CA THR A 11 -20.11 13.27 -11.35
C THR A 11 -20.40 11.89 -10.73
N ALA A 12 -20.58 11.85 -9.42
CA ALA A 12 -20.81 10.60 -8.69
C ALA A 12 -21.93 9.79 -9.37
N GLY A 13 -21.58 8.62 -9.90
CA GLY A 13 -22.53 7.67 -10.47
C GLY A 13 -22.41 7.40 -11.97
N GLU A 14 -21.77 8.25 -12.77
CA GLU A 14 -21.67 8.03 -14.22
C GLU A 14 -20.46 7.16 -14.64
N ASP A 15 -19.36 7.21 -13.88
CA ASP A 15 -18.10 6.54 -14.25
C ASP A 15 -17.72 5.32 -13.41
N GLY A 16 -18.57 4.92 -12.47
CA GLY A 16 -18.31 3.78 -11.59
C GLY A 16 -17.16 3.99 -10.58
N PRO A 17 -16.83 2.97 -9.76
CA PRO A 17 -15.81 3.08 -8.71
C PRO A 17 -14.41 3.25 -9.29
N VAL A 18 -13.56 4.00 -8.57
CA VAL A 18 -12.17 4.30 -8.93
C VAL A 18 -11.23 3.24 -8.36
N LEU A 19 -10.29 2.74 -9.15
CA LEU A 19 -9.27 1.83 -8.67
C LEU A 19 -8.26 2.57 -7.80
N VAL A 20 -8.09 2.16 -6.54
CA VAL A 20 -7.27 2.87 -5.55
C VAL A 20 -6.25 1.95 -4.90
N ARG A 21 -5.02 2.39 -4.80
CA ARG A 21 -3.99 1.80 -3.95
C ARG A 21 -3.50 2.82 -2.93
N MET A 22 -3.50 2.46 -1.66
CA MET A 22 -2.78 3.16 -0.61
C MET A 22 -1.51 2.39 -0.29
N HIS A 23 -0.35 3.03 -0.46
CA HIS A 23 0.95 2.37 -0.33
C HIS A 23 1.86 3.14 0.63
N ALA A 24 2.23 2.52 1.74
CA ALA A 24 3.27 3.04 2.63
C ALA A 24 4.64 2.71 2.00
N LEU A 25 5.35 3.76 1.56
CA LEU A 25 6.61 3.63 0.85
C LEU A 25 7.68 2.95 1.73
N ASN A 26 8.23 1.86 1.23
CA ASN A 26 9.37 1.18 1.82
C ASN A 26 10.51 1.09 0.80
N VAL A 27 11.56 1.88 1.02
CA VAL A 27 12.69 1.98 0.08
C VAL A 27 13.35 0.64 -0.18
N LEU A 28 13.43 -0.24 0.81
CA LEU A 28 14.06 -1.56 0.65
C LEU A 28 13.24 -2.47 -0.27
N ASP A 29 11.92 -2.51 -0.09
CA ASP A 29 11.02 -3.33 -0.89
C ASP A 29 10.79 -2.73 -2.29
N ASP A 30 10.53 -1.41 -2.33
CA ASP A 30 10.04 -0.73 -3.54
C ASP A 30 11.16 -0.31 -4.50
N VAL A 31 12.35 0.04 -3.97
CA VAL A 31 13.48 0.52 -4.77
C VAL A 31 14.55 -0.56 -4.92
N PHE A 32 14.94 -1.20 -3.82
CA PHE A 32 15.99 -2.23 -3.86
C PHE A 32 15.46 -3.64 -4.13
N GLY A 33 14.13 -3.82 -4.17
CA GLY A 33 13.52 -5.11 -4.50
C GLY A 33 13.76 -6.19 -3.44
N ASP A 34 13.87 -5.80 -2.16
CA ASP A 34 14.06 -6.75 -1.07
C ASP A 34 12.85 -7.67 -0.92
N ALA A 35 13.03 -8.92 -1.29
CA ALA A 35 11.97 -9.93 -1.28
C ALA A 35 11.66 -10.50 0.11
N SER A 36 12.45 -10.16 1.15
CA SER A 36 12.32 -10.76 2.48
C SER A 36 11.00 -10.41 3.19
N SER A 37 10.41 -9.25 2.85
CA SER A 37 9.10 -8.83 3.37
C SER A 37 7.91 -9.52 2.69
N GLY A 38 8.13 -10.13 1.52
CA GLY A 38 7.09 -10.66 0.64
C GLY A 38 6.28 -9.58 -0.09
N LYS A 39 6.68 -8.31 -0.01
CA LYS A 39 5.99 -7.15 -0.59
C LYS A 39 6.72 -6.51 -1.77
N ALA A 40 7.91 -7.02 -2.10
CA ALA A 40 8.67 -6.52 -3.24
C ALA A 40 7.82 -6.59 -4.52
N GLY A 41 7.79 -5.48 -5.25
CA GLY A 41 7.04 -5.37 -6.51
C GLY A 41 5.54 -5.06 -6.36
N GLU A 42 4.95 -5.04 -5.14
CA GLU A 42 3.53 -4.68 -4.96
C GLU A 42 3.21 -3.29 -5.49
N LEU A 43 4.10 -2.31 -5.26
CA LEU A 43 3.92 -0.95 -5.75
C LEU A 43 3.86 -0.92 -7.28
N ARG A 44 4.84 -1.53 -7.95
CA ARG A 44 4.90 -1.60 -9.41
C ARG A 44 3.67 -2.28 -9.98
N ARG A 45 3.29 -3.42 -9.41
CA ARG A 45 2.12 -4.17 -9.87
C ARG A 45 0.82 -3.40 -9.71
N ALA A 46 0.64 -2.68 -8.61
CA ALA A 46 -0.51 -1.81 -8.42
C ALA A 46 -0.57 -0.69 -9.48
N MET A 47 0.59 -0.11 -9.82
CA MET A 47 0.68 0.90 -10.90
C MET A 47 0.29 0.32 -12.27
N GLU A 48 0.75 -0.90 -12.58
CA GLU A 48 0.37 -1.61 -13.81
C GLU A 48 -1.13 -1.87 -13.86
N MET A 49 -1.72 -2.38 -12.78
CA MET A 49 -3.16 -2.63 -12.70
C MET A 49 -3.98 -1.34 -12.90
N ILE A 50 -3.55 -0.22 -12.33
CA ILE A 50 -4.18 1.09 -12.53
C ILE A 50 -4.00 1.58 -13.98
N ALA A 51 -2.84 1.32 -14.57
CA ALA A 51 -2.59 1.69 -15.95
C ALA A 51 -3.45 0.88 -16.94
N ASP A 52 -3.62 -0.42 -16.69
CA ASP A 52 -4.46 -1.32 -17.50
C ASP A 52 -5.94 -0.97 -17.39
N GLU A 53 -6.41 -0.59 -16.19
CA GLU A 53 -7.77 -0.09 -15.97
C GLU A 53 -8.02 1.26 -16.68
N GLY A 54 -6.95 2.02 -16.95
CA GLY A 54 -7.02 3.35 -17.56
C GLY A 54 -7.44 4.48 -16.61
N ARG A 55 -7.92 4.16 -15.40
CA ARG A 55 -8.41 5.12 -14.40
C ARG A 55 -8.09 4.64 -12.98
N GLY A 56 -7.52 5.52 -12.15
CA GLY A 56 -7.26 5.17 -10.76
C GLY A 56 -6.34 6.14 -10.05
N VAL A 57 -6.14 5.88 -8.76
CA VAL A 57 -5.32 6.69 -7.85
C VAL A 57 -4.37 5.80 -7.06
N LEU A 58 -3.11 6.16 -7.06
CA LEU A 58 -2.11 5.59 -6.15
C LEU A 58 -1.71 6.65 -5.12
N VAL A 59 -2.04 6.44 -3.85
CA VAL A 59 -1.63 7.30 -2.74
C VAL A 59 -0.36 6.75 -2.11
N LEU A 60 0.75 7.47 -2.28
CA LEU A 60 2.04 7.15 -1.66
C LEU A 60 2.16 7.88 -0.32
N ILE A 61 2.24 7.11 0.75
CA ILE A 61 2.44 7.60 2.12
C ILE A 61 3.92 7.42 2.46
N ARG A 62 4.60 8.52 2.74
CA ARG A 62 6.01 8.50 3.11
C ARG A 62 6.17 8.50 4.62
N GLU A 63 7.12 7.73 5.10
CA GLU A 63 7.50 7.75 6.50
C GLU A 63 8.14 9.10 6.87
N PRO A 64 7.66 9.81 7.91
CA PRO A 64 8.10 11.17 8.22
C PRO A 64 9.51 11.23 8.81
N HIS A 65 10.08 10.12 9.29
CA HIS A 65 11.36 10.12 9.99
C HIS A 65 12.55 9.89 9.03
N ARG A 66 13.47 10.85 9.02
CA ARG A 66 14.71 10.76 8.23
C ARG A 66 15.57 9.54 8.57
N ALA A 67 15.52 9.07 9.82
CA ALA A 67 16.30 7.93 10.31
C ALA A 67 15.65 6.56 10.03
N ALA A 68 14.41 6.52 9.53
CA ALA A 68 13.64 5.28 9.38
C ALA A 68 14.37 4.22 8.54
N LEU A 69 14.97 4.62 7.43
CA LEU A 69 15.74 3.70 6.58
C LEU A 69 16.98 3.15 7.31
N SER A 70 17.73 4.02 7.99
CA SER A 70 18.92 3.62 8.73
C SER A 70 18.58 2.69 9.90
N GLU A 71 17.48 2.94 10.58
CA GLU A 71 17.00 2.09 11.69
C GLU A 71 16.54 0.73 11.17
N ARG A 72 15.85 0.67 10.03
CA ARG A 72 15.44 -0.59 9.39
C ARG A 72 16.66 -1.41 8.96
N ILE A 73 17.66 -0.78 8.36
CA ILE A 73 18.92 -1.45 7.97
C ILE A 73 19.63 -1.99 9.21
N LYS A 74 19.78 -1.19 10.27
CA LYS A 74 20.39 -1.61 11.54
C LYS A 74 19.65 -2.79 12.16
N SER A 75 18.32 -2.76 12.20
CA SER A 75 17.49 -3.84 12.73
C SER A 75 17.68 -5.13 11.96
N ARG A 76 17.81 -5.06 10.63
CA ARG A 76 18.10 -6.24 9.80
C ARG A 76 19.47 -6.81 10.05
N LEU A 77 20.50 -5.97 10.04
CA LEU A 77 21.87 -6.41 10.33
C LEU A 77 22.00 -7.03 11.72
N ALA A 78 21.25 -6.51 12.70
CA ALA A 78 21.20 -7.10 14.04
C ALA A 78 20.50 -8.47 14.04
N ALA A 79 19.40 -8.63 13.29
CA ALA A 79 18.68 -9.89 13.14
C ALA A 79 19.54 -10.96 12.44
N GLU A 80 20.30 -10.60 11.40
CA GLU A 80 21.21 -11.51 10.71
C GLU A 80 22.36 -11.97 11.62
N LYS A 81 22.89 -11.09 12.46
CA LYS A 81 23.93 -11.44 13.43
C LYS A 81 23.44 -12.33 14.56
N SER A 82 22.16 -12.24 14.93
CA SER A 82 21.56 -13.09 15.98
C SER A 82 21.07 -14.45 15.47
N ASN A 83 20.89 -14.61 14.16
CA ASN A 83 20.37 -15.82 13.52
C ASN A 83 21.47 -16.67 12.87
N GLY A 84 22.41 -17.12 13.66
CA GLY A 84 23.12 -18.36 13.32
C GLY A 84 22.20 -19.58 13.43
N GLY A 85 21.12 -19.64 12.64
CA GLY A 85 20.39 -20.90 12.45
C GLY A 85 18.94 -21.03 12.88
N GLN A 86 18.19 -19.98 13.24
CA GLN A 86 16.78 -20.11 13.54
C GLN A 86 15.92 -19.03 12.83
N LYS A 87 14.82 -19.47 12.18
CA LYS A 87 13.79 -18.57 11.61
C LYS A 87 13.29 -17.60 12.69
N PRO A 88 13.21 -16.29 12.42
CA PRO A 88 12.72 -15.35 13.41
C PRO A 88 11.25 -15.66 13.74
N ALA A 89 10.99 -15.88 15.03
CA ALA A 89 9.64 -15.91 15.55
C ALA A 89 8.99 -14.52 15.37
N PRO A 90 7.68 -14.41 15.11
CA PRO A 90 7.02 -13.14 14.94
C PRO A 90 7.15 -12.32 16.23
N GLN A 91 7.85 -11.19 16.16
CA GLN A 91 8.05 -10.29 17.30
C GLN A 91 6.71 -9.66 17.69
N THR A 92 6.12 -10.15 18.77
CA THR A 92 4.84 -9.69 19.33
C THR A 92 4.94 -8.37 20.11
N GLY A 93 6.12 -7.74 20.19
CA GLY A 93 6.36 -6.57 21.04
C GLY A 93 6.18 -5.18 20.39
N ALA A 94 6.13 -5.06 19.07
CA ALA A 94 6.07 -3.76 18.36
C ALA A 94 4.66 -3.31 17.96
N LYS A 95 3.61 -3.99 18.43
CA LYS A 95 2.23 -3.83 17.91
C LYS A 95 1.47 -2.58 18.39
N MET A 96 1.89 -1.89 19.43
CA MET A 96 1.11 -0.73 19.92
C MET A 96 1.46 0.59 19.21
N GLY A 97 2.72 0.83 18.87
CA GLY A 97 3.14 2.01 18.11
C GLY A 97 2.81 1.95 16.62
N ALA A 98 2.86 0.76 16.02
CA ALA A 98 2.58 0.55 14.61
C ALA A 98 1.09 0.76 14.24
N LYS A 99 0.15 0.42 15.14
CA LYS A 99 -1.28 0.60 14.90
C LYS A 99 -1.71 2.07 14.90
N SER A 100 -1.14 2.91 15.76
CA SER A 100 -1.47 4.34 15.78
C SER A 100 -0.89 5.10 14.58
N GLY A 101 0.30 4.71 14.10
CA GLY A 101 0.90 5.23 12.88
C GLY A 101 0.06 4.86 11.64
N GLN A 102 -0.32 3.62 11.50
CA GLN A 102 -1.15 3.15 10.38
C GLN A 102 -2.51 3.86 10.32
N LEU A 103 -3.21 4.04 11.44
CA LEU A 103 -4.48 4.77 11.48
C LEU A 103 -4.33 6.24 11.03
N ARG A 104 -3.24 6.89 11.42
CA ARG A 104 -2.95 8.26 10.98
C ARG A 104 -2.66 8.31 9.47
N ASP A 105 -1.91 7.36 8.96
CA ASP A 105 -1.56 7.27 7.55
C ASP A 105 -2.80 7.03 6.68
N TYR A 106 -3.73 6.18 7.13
CA TYR A 106 -5.01 5.99 6.45
C TYR A 106 -5.88 7.24 6.49
N GLY A 107 -5.87 8.01 7.59
CA GLY A 107 -6.58 9.27 7.69
C GLY A 107 -6.11 10.30 6.67
N VAL A 108 -4.80 10.48 6.52
CA VAL A 108 -4.22 11.37 5.50
C VAL A 108 -4.54 10.87 4.10
N GLY A 109 -4.43 9.58 3.85
CA GLY A 109 -4.78 8.99 2.56
C GLY A 109 -6.25 9.17 2.20
N ALA A 110 -7.15 9.01 3.17
CA ALA A 110 -8.59 9.24 2.98
C ALA A 110 -8.90 10.70 2.64
N GLN A 111 -8.25 11.65 3.32
CA GLN A 111 -8.39 13.09 3.01
C GLN A 111 -7.95 13.40 1.57
N ILE A 112 -6.82 12.86 1.14
CA ILE A 112 -6.34 13.03 -0.24
C ILE A 112 -7.36 12.50 -1.25
N LEU A 113 -7.93 11.32 -1.00
CA LEU A 113 -8.93 10.73 -1.89
C LEU A 113 -10.22 11.56 -1.95
N LEU A 114 -10.68 12.09 -0.81
CA LEU A 114 -11.84 12.98 -0.75
C LEU A 114 -11.58 14.30 -1.50
N ASP A 115 -10.41 14.91 -1.34
CA ASP A 115 -10.01 16.12 -2.05
C ASP A 115 -9.96 15.90 -3.57
N LEU A 116 -9.63 14.68 -4.01
CA LEU A 116 -9.65 14.28 -5.41
C LEU A 116 -11.07 13.93 -5.92
N GLY A 117 -12.09 13.99 -5.06
CA GLY A 117 -13.47 13.70 -5.42
C GLY A 117 -13.84 12.21 -5.45
N VAL A 118 -12.95 11.31 -4.99
CA VAL A 118 -13.23 9.88 -4.92
C VAL A 118 -14.27 9.60 -3.83
N LYS A 119 -15.37 8.95 -4.18
CA LYS A 119 -16.42 8.54 -3.24
C LYS A 119 -16.53 7.02 -3.13
N GLU A 120 -16.53 6.35 -4.29
CA GLU A 120 -16.59 4.90 -4.40
C GLU A 120 -15.29 4.38 -4.99
N MET A 121 -14.76 3.31 -4.42
CA MET A 121 -13.48 2.77 -4.86
C MET A 121 -13.43 1.25 -4.86
N ILE A 122 -12.60 0.72 -5.76
CA ILE A 122 -12.07 -0.64 -5.70
C ILE A 122 -10.68 -0.55 -5.07
N LEU A 123 -10.51 -1.12 -3.88
CA LEU A 123 -9.27 -1.02 -3.14
C LEU A 123 -8.30 -2.15 -3.52
N LEU A 124 -7.14 -1.81 -4.06
CA LEU A 124 -6.04 -2.76 -4.29
C LEU A 124 -5.32 -3.06 -2.97
N SER A 125 -5.53 -4.25 -2.40
CA SER A 125 -4.90 -4.64 -1.14
C SER A 125 -4.84 -6.15 -0.97
N ASN A 126 -3.71 -6.64 -0.46
CA ASN A 126 -3.53 -8.04 -0.06
C ASN A 126 -3.89 -8.28 1.41
N THR A 127 -4.29 -7.24 2.15
CA THR A 127 -4.64 -7.33 3.57
C THR A 127 -6.05 -6.80 3.82
N GLN A 128 -6.85 -7.53 4.63
CA GLN A 128 -8.25 -7.17 4.89
C GLN A 128 -8.43 -6.00 5.89
N HIS A 129 -7.40 -5.63 6.63
CA HIS A 129 -7.51 -4.63 7.70
C HIS A 129 -7.67 -3.17 7.22
N THR A 130 -7.47 -2.92 5.94
CA THR A 130 -7.44 -1.56 5.37
C THR A 130 -8.83 -0.94 5.21
N ILE A 131 -9.87 -1.76 5.04
CA ILE A 131 -11.23 -1.31 4.70
C ILE A 131 -11.87 -0.51 5.82
N ILE A 132 -11.78 -0.99 7.07
CA ILE A 132 -12.46 -0.40 8.23
C ILE A 132 -11.99 1.05 8.49
N GLY A 133 -10.73 1.35 8.18
CA GLY A 133 -10.16 2.69 8.37
C GLY A 133 -10.66 3.72 7.35
N LEU A 134 -11.06 3.31 6.15
CA LEU A 134 -11.46 4.20 5.06
C LEU A 134 -12.95 4.55 5.11
N GLU A 135 -13.80 3.61 5.46
CA GLU A 135 -15.25 3.82 5.56
C GLU A 135 -15.63 4.88 6.61
N GLY A 136 -14.85 4.97 7.70
CA GLY A 136 -15.03 5.99 8.74
C GLY A 136 -14.85 7.43 8.27
N TYR A 137 -14.23 7.65 7.10
CA TYR A 137 -14.03 8.97 6.48
C TYR A 137 -15.04 9.32 5.39
N GLY A 138 -16.07 8.50 5.18
CA GLY A 138 -17.08 8.74 4.15
C GLY A 138 -16.70 8.23 2.76
N LEU A 139 -15.68 7.39 2.67
CA LEU A 139 -15.30 6.67 1.46
C LEU A 139 -16.01 5.32 1.44
N CYS A 140 -16.53 4.91 0.27
CA CYS A 140 -17.16 3.62 0.08
C CYS A 140 -16.21 2.67 -0.66
N VAL A 141 -15.82 1.57 0.00
CA VAL A 141 -15.05 0.50 -0.64
C VAL A 141 -16.03 -0.54 -1.17
N VAL A 142 -16.30 -0.50 -2.48
CA VAL A 142 -17.27 -1.41 -3.12
C VAL A 142 -16.68 -2.80 -3.38
N GLU A 143 -15.37 -2.88 -3.57
CA GLU A 143 -14.64 -4.13 -3.82
C GLU A 143 -13.21 -4.02 -3.27
N GLN A 144 -12.68 -5.12 -2.76
CA GLN A 144 -11.26 -5.28 -2.50
C GLN A 144 -10.68 -6.25 -3.52
N ARG A 145 -9.69 -5.78 -4.28
CA ARG A 145 -9.02 -6.59 -5.30
C ARG A 145 -7.59 -6.89 -4.88
N PRO A 146 -7.14 -8.16 -4.90
CA PRO A 146 -5.78 -8.50 -4.55
C PRO A 146 -4.79 -8.00 -5.61
N ILE A 147 -3.59 -7.60 -5.15
CA ILE A 147 -2.48 -7.28 -6.05
C ILE A 147 -1.83 -8.60 -6.45
N THR A 148 -2.14 -9.07 -7.65
CA THR A 148 -1.60 -10.32 -8.18
C THR A 148 -0.27 -10.07 -8.87
N SER A 149 0.74 -10.91 -8.61
CA SER A 149 1.95 -10.96 -9.44
C SER A 149 1.57 -11.32 -10.86
N PRO A 150 2.24 -10.78 -11.91
CA PRO A 150 2.01 -11.22 -13.27
C PRO A 150 2.21 -12.74 -13.32
N LYS A 151 1.27 -13.46 -13.92
CA LYS A 151 1.50 -14.87 -14.26
C LYS A 151 2.77 -14.90 -15.10
N PRO A 152 3.73 -15.80 -14.78
CA PRO A 152 4.83 -16.04 -15.71
C PRO A 152 4.20 -16.40 -17.06
N GLU A 153 4.52 -15.63 -18.11
CA GLU A 153 4.21 -16.02 -19.47
C GLU A 153 4.78 -17.42 -19.66
N LYS A 154 3.91 -18.37 -19.91
CA LYS A 154 4.33 -19.65 -20.45
C LYS A 154 4.79 -19.36 -21.86
N ASP A 155 6.10 -19.25 -22.07
CA ASP A 155 6.69 -19.41 -23.36
C ASP A 155 6.21 -20.75 -23.94
N SER A 156 5.44 -20.61 -24.99
CA SER A 156 5.05 -21.73 -25.86
C SER A 156 6.11 -21.93 -26.94
#